data_15d62f93960771b6e20d7e6f3eca79ea
#
_entry.id   15d62f93960771b6e20d7e6f3eca79ea
#
_cell.length_a   1.000
_cell.length_b   1.000
_cell.length_c   1.000
_cell.angle_alpha   90.00
_cell.angle_beta   90.00
_cell.angle_gamma   90.00
#
_symmetry.space_group_name_H-M   'P 1'
#
loop_
_entity.id
_entity.type
_entity.pdbx_description
1 polymer ?
#
loop_
_entity_poly.entity_id
_entity_poly.type
_entity_poly.pdbx_seq_one_letter_code
_entity_poly.pdbx_strand_id
1 'polypeptide(L)'
;MRAIVVGGGKVGGYLGKALRKEGHTVTVVERSKPKGQRLGDTSNVLVIIGDGTEVQVLNKANAARADWVVAVTGKDEDNLVACQLAKTLGAKHVIARLNDPTNAPTFAALRVPVVAVTDMIVQVISREVQLEVEKLERVTLLARGELSLVEVDIPDGTPIRPVSKAALPPKTVLVALLREDEVFIPHGATELRPGDRVLAVTTLPEEDELREALGAGSDQ
;
A
#
# COMPACT_ATOMS: atom_id res chain seq x y z
N MET A 1 -13.76 5.49 -16.33
CA MET A 1 -14.60 5.31 -15.14
C MET A 1 -15.02 6.66 -14.56
N ARG A 2 -16.06 6.67 -13.70
CA ARG A 2 -16.49 7.86 -12.93
C ARG A 2 -16.05 7.70 -11.48
N ALA A 3 -15.22 8.60 -10.98
CA ALA A 3 -14.74 8.60 -9.63
C ALA A 3 -15.19 9.83 -8.86
N ILE A 4 -15.63 9.65 -7.64
CA ILE A 4 -15.89 10.72 -6.68
C ILE A 4 -14.82 10.65 -5.59
N VAL A 5 -14.16 11.76 -5.33
CA VAL A 5 -13.16 11.89 -4.27
C VAL A 5 -13.72 12.80 -3.19
N VAL A 6 -13.92 12.28 -1.99
CA VAL A 6 -14.38 13.05 -0.84
C VAL A 6 -13.17 13.53 -0.04
N GLY A 7 -12.99 14.85 0.00
CA GLY A 7 -11.83 15.54 0.57
C GLY A 7 -10.88 16.08 -0.49
N GLY A 8 -10.91 17.40 -0.72
CA GLY A 8 -10.05 18.13 -1.68
C GLY A 8 -8.71 18.60 -1.09
N GLY A 9 -8.24 17.96 -0.01
CA GLY A 9 -6.92 18.23 0.58
C GLY A 9 -5.78 17.76 -0.31
N LYS A 10 -4.55 17.67 0.26
CA LYS A 10 -3.36 17.24 -0.52
C LYS A 10 -3.61 15.90 -1.23
N VAL A 11 -3.99 14.85 -0.48
CA VAL A 11 -4.19 13.51 -1.05
C VAL A 11 -5.27 13.50 -2.13
N GLY A 12 -6.48 14.02 -1.80
CA GLY A 12 -7.60 14.01 -2.74
C GLY A 12 -7.36 14.90 -3.95
N GLY A 13 -6.71 16.05 -3.79
CA GLY A 13 -6.34 16.93 -4.90
C GLY A 13 -5.35 16.28 -5.87
N TYR A 14 -4.31 15.60 -5.36
CA TYR A 14 -3.36 14.85 -6.20
C TYR A 14 -4.02 13.66 -6.87
N LEU A 15 -4.82 12.88 -6.11
CA LEU A 15 -5.56 11.74 -6.66
C LEU A 15 -6.52 12.17 -7.78
N GLY A 16 -7.28 13.23 -7.55
CA GLY A 16 -8.21 13.77 -8.56
C GLY A 16 -7.50 14.16 -9.85
N LYS A 17 -6.35 14.84 -9.74
CA LYS A 17 -5.51 15.20 -10.90
C LYS A 17 -4.96 13.98 -11.63
N ALA A 18 -4.45 12.99 -10.89
CA ALA A 18 -3.90 11.77 -11.47
C ALA A 18 -4.96 10.99 -12.27
N LEU A 19 -6.11 10.72 -11.64
CA LEU A 19 -7.22 10.02 -12.31
C LEU A 19 -7.75 10.81 -13.53
N ARG A 20 -7.76 12.13 -13.45
CA ARG A 20 -8.16 12.96 -14.59
C ARG A 20 -7.18 12.88 -15.75
N LYS A 21 -5.88 12.86 -15.45
CA LYS A 21 -4.81 12.69 -16.45
C LYS A 21 -4.91 11.34 -17.19
N GLU A 22 -5.38 10.30 -16.49
CA GLU A 22 -5.66 8.98 -17.06
C GLU A 22 -6.97 8.90 -17.86
N GLY A 23 -7.67 10.03 -18.06
CA GLY A 23 -8.89 10.11 -18.86
C GLY A 23 -10.18 9.76 -18.10
N HIS A 24 -10.13 9.69 -16.77
CA HIS A 24 -11.33 9.41 -15.97
C HIS A 24 -12.17 10.66 -15.72
N THR A 25 -13.48 10.49 -15.53
CA THR A 25 -14.37 11.57 -15.07
C THR A 25 -14.27 11.64 -13.55
N VAL A 26 -13.80 12.77 -13.03
CA VAL A 26 -13.55 12.95 -11.59
C VAL A 26 -14.36 14.10 -11.05
N THR A 27 -15.07 13.85 -9.95
CA THR A 27 -15.73 14.88 -9.12
C THR A 27 -15.08 14.88 -7.75
N VAL A 28 -14.64 16.03 -7.28
CA VAL A 28 -14.10 16.19 -5.91
C VAL A 28 -15.15 16.89 -5.05
N VAL A 29 -15.47 16.34 -3.90
CA VAL A 29 -16.31 16.96 -2.86
C VAL A 29 -15.38 17.56 -1.81
N GLU A 30 -15.47 18.86 -1.60
CA GLU A 30 -14.66 19.61 -0.62
C GLU A 30 -15.52 20.55 0.22
N ARG A 31 -15.41 20.43 1.54
CA ARG A 31 -16.18 21.24 2.49
C ARG A 31 -15.75 22.71 2.50
N SER A 32 -14.45 22.94 2.38
CA SER A 32 -13.87 24.29 2.40
C SER A 32 -14.02 24.97 1.03
N LYS A 33 -14.86 26.02 0.96
CA LYS A 33 -15.05 26.80 -0.27
C LYS A 33 -13.72 27.33 -0.85
N PRO A 34 -12.80 27.95 -0.06
CA PRO A 34 -11.53 28.43 -0.61
C PRO A 34 -10.63 27.31 -1.18
N LYS A 35 -10.59 26.14 -0.51
CA LYS A 35 -9.82 25.00 -1.02
C LYS A 35 -10.43 24.43 -2.29
N GLY A 36 -11.76 24.28 -2.31
CA GLY A 36 -12.47 23.76 -3.48
C GLY A 36 -12.33 24.67 -4.70
N GLN A 37 -12.46 25.99 -4.54
CA GLN A 37 -12.23 26.96 -5.61
C GLN A 37 -10.81 26.83 -6.18
N ARG A 38 -9.78 26.90 -5.31
CA ARG A 38 -8.38 26.73 -5.74
C ARG A 38 -8.14 25.42 -6.49
N LEU A 39 -8.75 24.32 -6.03
CA LEU A 39 -8.63 23.03 -6.71
C LEU A 39 -9.27 23.07 -8.10
N GLY A 40 -10.47 23.64 -8.22
CA GLY A 40 -11.16 23.82 -9.51
C GLY A 40 -10.35 24.65 -10.50
N ASP A 41 -9.76 25.77 -10.03
CA ASP A 41 -8.97 26.68 -10.86
C ASP A 41 -7.64 26.05 -11.34
N THR A 42 -7.05 25.14 -10.54
CA THR A 42 -5.71 24.56 -10.81
C THR A 42 -5.75 23.16 -11.40
N SER A 43 -6.93 22.55 -11.48
CA SER A 43 -7.08 21.18 -11.98
C SER A 43 -8.34 21.06 -12.81
N ASN A 44 -8.29 20.32 -13.88
CA ASN A 44 -9.45 20.11 -14.75
C ASN A 44 -10.39 19.03 -14.16
N VAL A 45 -10.78 19.20 -12.87
CA VAL A 45 -11.74 18.35 -12.15
C VAL A 45 -12.98 19.14 -11.77
N LEU A 46 -14.14 18.50 -11.77
CA LEU A 46 -15.35 19.09 -11.24
C LEU A 46 -15.25 19.12 -9.71
N VAL A 47 -15.48 20.27 -9.10
CA VAL A 47 -15.49 20.42 -7.64
C VAL A 47 -16.89 20.79 -7.16
N ILE A 48 -17.38 20.03 -6.18
CA ILE A 48 -18.62 20.31 -5.46
C ILE A 48 -18.25 20.77 -4.05
N ILE A 49 -18.67 22.00 -3.72
CA ILE A 49 -18.49 22.53 -2.37
C ILE A 49 -19.61 21.98 -1.49
N GLY A 50 -19.23 21.25 -0.45
CA GLY A 50 -20.16 20.65 0.51
C GLY A 50 -19.50 19.61 1.39
N ASP A 51 -20.25 19.15 2.38
CA ASP A 51 -19.82 18.08 3.29
C ASP A 51 -20.13 16.72 2.67
N GLY A 52 -19.11 15.89 2.48
CA GLY A 52 -19.24 14.54 1.91
C GLY A 52 -19.95 13.53 2.81
N THR A 53 -20.27 13.92 4.04
CA THR A 53 -21.12 13.14 4.96
C THR A 53 -22.60 13.47 4.83
N GLU A 54 -22.96 14.36 3.90
CA GLU A 54 -24.35 14.72 3.61
C GLU A 54 -24.87 14.00 2.36
N VAL A 55 -26.01 13.34 2.48
CA VAL A 55 -26.70 12.64 1.36
C VAL A 55 -26.94 13.57 0.16
N GLN A 56 -27.35 14.81 0.42
CA GLN A 56 -27.64 15.78 -0.64
C GLN A 56 -26.39 16.14 -1.45
N VAL A 57 -25.23 16.24 -0.79
CA VAL A 57 -23.96 16.55 -1.44
C VAL A 57 -23.49 15.38 -2.30
N LEU A 58 -23.58 14.15 -1.80
CA LEU A 58 -23.25 12.94 -2.56
C LEU A 58 -24.21 12.73 -3.75
N ASN A 59 -25.49 13.07 -3.59
CA ASN A 59 -26.45 13.06 -4.71
C ASN A 59 -26.08 14.09 -5.78
N LYS A 60 -25.70 15.32 -5.41
CA LYS A 60 -25.18 16.33 -6.35
C LYS A 60 -23.93 15.85 -7.07
N ALA A 61 -23.07 15.08 -6.38
CA ALA A 61 -21.89 14.43 -6.97
C ALA A 61 -22.24 13.22 -7.84
N ASN A 62 -23.52 12.82 -7.89
CA ASN A 62 -24.03 11.69 -8.68
C ASN A 62 -23.47 10.33 -8.19
N ALA A 63 -23.43 10.12 -6.87
CA ALA A 63 -22.89 8.92 -6.23
C ALA A 63 -23.54 7.63 -6.75
N ALA A 64 -24.83 7.64 -7.06
CA ALA A 64 -25.55 6.49 -7.61
C ALA A 64 -24.97 5.97 -8.95
N ARG A 65 -24.24 6.79 -9.68
CA ARG A 65 -23.62 6.43 -10.95
C ARG A 65 -22.09 6.37 -10.89
N ALA A 66 -21.52 6.50 -9.68
CA ALA A 66 -20.07 6.41 -9.49
C ALA A 66 -19.59 4.97 -9.60
N ASP A 67 -18.52 4.76 -10.35
CA ASP A 67 -17.80 3.48 -10.33
C ASP A 67 -17.01 3.36 -9.03
N TRP A 68 -16.40 4.47 -8.56
CA TRP A 68 -15.67 4.54 -7.30
C TRP A 68 -16.02 5.78 -6.50
N VAL A 69 -16.17 5.63 -5.19
CA VAL A 69 -16.13 6.71 -4.22
C VAL A 69 -14.96 6.50 -3.27
N VAL A 70 -14.05 7.48 -3.26
CA VAL A 70 -12.79 7.42 -2.51
C VAL A 70 -12.83 8.50 -1.44
N ALA A 71 -12.96 8.12 -0.17
CA ALA A 71 -12.98 9.06 0.96
C ALA A 71 -11.58 9.21 1.56
N VAL A 72 -11.00 10.41 1.45
CA VAL A 72 -9.62 10.73 1.84
C VAL A 72 -9.51 12.00 2.66
N THR A 73 -10.49 12.28 3.50
CA THR A 73 -10.45 13.39 4.45
C THR A 73 -9.43 13.13 5.55
N GLY A 74 -9.19 14.11 6.41
CA GLY A 74 -8.33 13.96 7.59
C GLY A 74 -9.00 13.28 8.79
N LYS A 75 -10.27 12.85 8.65
CA LYS A 75 -11.05 12.27 9.73
C LYS A 75 -11.63 10.93 9.32
N ASP A 76 -11.40 9.91 10.13
CA ASP A 76 -11.83 8.54 9.84
C ASP A 76 -13.35 8.41 9.90
N GLU A 77 -14.00 9.10 10.85
CA GLU A 77 -15.45 9.14 10.96
C GLU A 77 -16.11 9.73 9.69
N ASP A 78 -15.56 10.83 9.14
CA ASP A 78 -16.07 11.43 7.91
C ASP A 78 -15.88 10.47 6.72
N ASN A 79 -14.72 9.78 6.64
CA ASN A 79 -14.41 8.82 5.59
C ASN A 79 -15.34 7.61 5.65
N LEU A 80 -15.61 7.10 6.85
CA LEU A 80 -16.51 5.97 7.08
C LEU A 80 -17.93 6.30 6.66
N VAL A 81 -18.46 7.45 7.15
CA VAL A 81 -19.82 7.90 6.84
C VAL A 81 -19.98 8.15 5.35
N ALA A 82 -19.04 8.84 4.71
CA ALA A 82 -19.08 9.11 3.27
C ALA A 82 -19.14 7.82 2.45
N CYS A 83 -18.30 6.81 2.81
CA CYS A 83 -18.32 5.50 2.14
C CYS A 83 -19.62 4.75 2.36
N GLN A 84 -20.18 4.73 3.57
CA GLN A 84 -21.46 4.07 3.86
C GLN A 84 -22.63 4.73 3.10
N LEU A 85 -22.70 6.05 3.10
CA LEU A 85 -23.71 6.76 2.32
C LEU A 85 -23.57 6.51 0.82
N ALA A 86 -22.36 6.52 0.30
CA ALA A 86 -22.10 6.25 -1.11
C ALA A 86 -22.55 4.83 -1.51
N LYS A 87 -22.31 3.81 -0.67
CA LYS A 87 -22.81 2.44 -0.87
C LYS A 87 -24.34 2.41 -0.88
N THR A 88 -24.97 3.05 0.09
CA THR A 88 -26.45 3.13 0.19
C THR A 88 -27.06 3.83 -1.02
N LEU A 89 -26.39 4.85 -1.57
CA LEU A 89 -26.81 5.56 -2.76
C LEU A 89 -26.58 4.78 -4.07
N GLY A 90 -25.86 3.67 -4.05
CA GLY A 90 -25.66 2.80 -5.20
C GLY A 90 -24.29 2.92 -5.89
N ALA A 91 -23.29 3.52 -5.27
CA ALA A 91 -21.92 3.49 -5.77
C ALA A 91 -21.41 2.04 -5.89
N LYS A 92 -20.74 1.71 -7.01
CA LYS A 92 -20.29 0.33 -7.25
C LYS A 92 -19.19 -0.10 -6.29
N HIS A 93 -18.24 0.78 -6.04
CA HIS A 93 -17.12 0.52 -5.16
C HIS A 93 -16.85 1.73 -4.27
N VAL A 94 -16.42 1.46 -3.04
CA VAL A 94 -15.97 2.48 -2.10
C VAL A 94 -14.63 2.09 -1.53
N ILE A 95 -13.81 3.07 -1.16
CA ILE A 95 -12.57 2.87 -0.42
C ILE A 95 -12.31 4.10 0.45
N ALA A 96 -11.83 3.88 1.65
CA ALA A 96 -11.53 4.94 2.60
C ALA A 96 -10.04 5.00 2.94
N ARG A 97 -9.54 6.20 3.15
CA ARG A 97 -8.29 6.39 3.87
C ARG A 97 -8.53 6.14 5.36
N LEU A 98 -7.69 5.32 5.95
CA LEU A 98 -7.60 5.14 7.39
C LEU A 98 -6.43 5.97 7.92
N ASN A 99 -6.72 6.93 8.81
CA ASN A 99 -5.72 7.81 9.40
C ASN A 99 -5.18 7.24 10.72
N ASP A 100 -6.07 6.67 11.56
CA ASP A 100 -5.72 6.05 12.82
C ASP A 100 -5.95 4.53 12.74
N PRO A 101 -4.89 3.71 12.81
CA PRO A 101 -4.98 2.25 12.74
C PRO A 101 -5.93 1.63 13.77
N THR A 102 -6.14 2.28 14.92
CA THR A 102 -7.06 1.80 15.97
C THR A 102 -8.52 1.73 15.52
N ASN A 103 -8.88 2.47 14.46
CA ASN A 103 -10.20 2.45 13.85
C ASN A 103 -10.43 1.30 12.85
N ALA A 104 -9.40 0.54 12.47
CA ALA A 104 -9.48 -0.53 11.48
C ALA A 104 -10.60 -1.56 11.78
N PRO A 105 -10.81 -2.03 13.02
CA PRO A 105 -11.89 -2.96 13.32
C PRO A 105 -13.28 -2.42 12.99
N THR A 106 -13.51 -1.10 13.19
CA THR A 106 -14.79 -0.45 12.87
C THR A 106 -15.06 -0.45 11.37
N PHE A 107 -14.07 -0.11 10.56
CA PHE A 107 -14.19 -0.18 9.09
C PHE A 107 -14.43 -1.60 8.60
N ALA A 108 -13.75 -2.59 9.18
CA ALA A 108 -13.93 -4.00 8.86
C ALA A 108 -15.35 -4.49 9.21
N ALA A 109 -15.87 -4.16 10.39
CA ALA A 109 -17.23 -4.50 10.83
C ALA A 109 -18.29 -3.94 9.86
N LEU A 110 -18.07 -2.73 9.34
CA LEU A 110 -18.96 -2.06 8.38
C LEU A 110 -18.61 -2.39 6.92
N ARG A 111 -17.69 -3.32 6.70
CA ARG A 111 -17.25 -3.80 5.37
C ARG A 111 -16.85 -2.65 4.44
N VAL A 112 -16.17 -1.63 4.96
CA VAL A 112 -15.58 -0.55 4.17
C VAL A 112 -14.10 -0.86 3.94
N PRO A 113 -13.66 -1.11 2.71
CA PRO A 113 -12.24 -1.28 2.40
C PRO A 113 -11.44 -0.02 2.74
N VAL A 114 -10.24 -0.21 3.29
CA VAL A 114 -9.38 0.91 3.71
C VAL A 114 -7.99 0.83 3.11
N VAL A 115 -7.35 2.00 3.02
CA VAL A 115 -5.91 2.16 2.86
C VAL A 115 -5.36 2.74 4.15
N ALA A 116 -4.61 1.95 4.90
CA ALA A 116 -3.99 2.34 6.18
C ALA A 116 -2.73 3.17 5.91
N VAL A 117 -2.92 4.46 5.58
CA VAL A 117 -1.84 5.33 5.11
C VAL A 117 -0.81 5.58 6.20
N THR A 118 -1.23 5.70 7.46
CA THR A 118 -0.31 5.91 8.59
C THR A 118 0.61 4.70 8.76
N ASP A 119 0.06 3.48 8.73
CA ASP A 119 0.87 2.26 8.82
C ASP A 119 1.85 2.15 7.65
N MET A 120 1.40 2.45 6.42
CA MET A 120 2.27 2.44 5.25
C MET A 120 3.43 3.44 5.40
N ILE A 121 3.16 4.66 5.87
CA ILE A 121 4.19 5.68 6.09
C ILE A 121 5.15 5.24 7.18
N VAL A 122 4.64 4.72 8.31
CA VAL A 122 5.45 4.21 9.41
C VAL A 122 6.35 3.08 8.93
N GLN A 123 5.81 2.12 8.18
CA GLN A 123 6.59 1.02 7.62
C GLN A 123 7.72 1.52 6.70
N VAL A 124 7.42 2.45 5.79
CA VAL A 124 8.44 3.01 4.88
C VAL A 124 9.52 3.75 5.67
N ILE A 125 9.13 4.63 6.62
CA ILE A 125 10.11 5.39 7.42
C ILE A 125 10.92 4.45 8.33
N SER A 126 10.25 3.49 9.00
CA SER A 126 10.95 2.52 9.85
C SER A 126 11.96 1.71 9.06
N ARG A 127 11.60 1.32 7.85
CA ARG A 127 12.51 0.65 6.93
C ARG A 127 13.74 1.50 6.63
N GLU A 128 13.57 2.75 6.23
CA GLU A 128 14.69 3.66 5.95
C GLU A 128 15.57 3.93 7.18
N VAL A 129 14.97 4.00 8.37
CA VAL A 129 15.71 4.19 9.63
C VAL A 129 16.41 2.92 10.08
N GLN A 130 15.85 1.74 9.79
CA GLN A 130 16.40 0.43 10.17
C GLN A 130 17.48 -0.09 9.21
N LEU A 131 17.67 0.53 8.06
CA LEU A 131 18.72 0.16 7.09
C LEU A 131 20.14 0.09 7.70
N GLU A 132 20.34 0.64 8.91
CA GLU A 132 21.61 0.53 9.65
C GLU A 132 21.66 -0.63 10.66
N VAL A 133 20.57 -1.35 10.97
CA VAL A 133 20.49 -2.21 12.16
C VAL A 133 20.09 -3.68 11.91
N GLU A 134 19.34 -4.03 10.87
CA GLU A 134 18.90 -5.43 10.70
C GLU A 134 18.93 -5.93 9.25
N LYS A 135 19.54 -7.12 9.13
CA LYS A 135 19.86 -7.85 7.87
C LYS A 135 18.68 -8.56 7.18
N LEU A 136 17.46 -8.34 7.59
CA LEU A 136 16.27 -8.87 6.90
C LEU A 136 15.18 -7.83 6.77
N GLU A 137 14.88 -7.44 5.55
CA GLU A 137 13.78 -6.53 5.27
C GLU A 137 12.56 -7.28 4.69
N ARG A 138 11.44 -7.20 5.40
CA ARG A 138 10.16 -7.60 4.82
C ARG A 138 9.70 -6.51 3.86
N VAL A 139 9.85 -6.76 2.55
CA VAL A 139 9.53 -5.80 1.50
C VAL A 139 8.02 -5.57 1.40
N THR A 140 7.22 -6.62 1.47
CA THR A 140 5.74 -6.53 1.46
C THR A 140 5.07 -7.86 1.77
N LEU A 141 3.82 -7.80 2.23
CA LEU A 141 2.95 -8.98 2.34
C LEU A 141 2.12 -9.11 1.06
N LEU A 142 2.10 -10.30 0.50
CA LEU A 142 1.35 -10.67 -0.69
C LEU A 142 0.23 -11.66 -0.34
N ALA A 143 -0.68 -11.91 -1.30
CA ALA A 143 -1.72 -12.93 -1.17
C ALA A 143 -2.50 -12.86 0.16
N ARG A 144 -3.04 -11.69 0.51
CA ARG A 144 -3.79 -11.43 1.75
C ARG A 144 -3.00 -11.66 3.04
N GLY A 145 -1.68 -11.52 2.99
CA GLY A 145 -0.80 -11.69 4.14
C GLY A 145 -0.31 -13.12 4.38
N GLU A 146 -0.55 -14.03 3.45
CA GLU A 146 -0.05 -15.42 3.56
C GLU A 146 1.37 -15.59 3.01
N LEU A 147 1.80 -14.70 2.09
CA LEU A 147 3.13 -14.70 1.50
C LEU A 147 3.87 -13.41 1.86
N SER A 148 5.15 -13.57 2.14
CA SER A 148 6.10 -12.46 2.35
C SER A 148 7.06 -12.37 1.18
N LEU A 149 7.31 -11.15 0.73
CA LEU A 149 8.47 -10.82 -0.07
C LEU A 149 9.51 -10.28 0.91
N VAL A 150 10.63 -10.95 1.03
CA VAL A 150 11.70 -10.63 1.99
C VAL A 150 13.02 -10.42 1.29
N GLU A 151 13.83 -9.55 1.84
CA GLU A 151 15.19 -9.28 1.41
C GLU A 151 16.16 -9.76 2.49
N VAL A 152 17.18 -10.53 2.11
CA VAL A 152 18.14 -11.14 3.04
C VAL A 152 19.55 -10.88 2.54
N ASP A 153 20.37 -10.23 3.34
CA ASP A 153 21.80 -10.08 3.09
C ASP A 153 22.53 -11.36 3.49
N ILE A 154 23.41 -11.88 2.63
CA ILE A 154 24.27 -13.02 2.94
C ILE A 154 25.49 -12.50 3.72
N PRO A 155 25.66 -12.93 4.99
CA PRO A 155 26.72 -12.42 5.85
C PRO A 155 28.12 -12.75 5.34
N ASP A 156 29.09 -11.90 5.73
CA ASP A 156 30.50 -12.21 5.55
C ASP A 156 30.89 -13.52 6.24
N GLY A 157 31.68 -14.35 5.56
CA GLY A 157 32.08 -15.65 6.07
C GLY A 157 31.13 -16.81 5.72
N THR A 158 29.96 -16.53 5.12
CA THR A 158 29.09 -17.60 4.59
C THR A 158 29.81 -18.34 3.46
N PRO A 159 29.83 -19.69 3.46
CA PRO A 159 30.48 -20.45 2.39
C PRO A 159 29.80 -20.24 1.05
N ILE A 160 30.59 -20.02 -0.01
CA ILE A 160 30.07 -19.94 -1.38
C ILE A 160 29.47 -21.28 -1.77
N ARG A 161 28.20 -21.27 -2.20
CA ARG A 161 27.47 -22.47 -2.60
C ARG A 161 26.39 -22.17 -3.63
N PRO A 162 26.05 -23.11 -4.51
CA PRO A 162 24.94 -22.92 -5.44
C PRO A 162 23.59 -22.91 -4.69
N VAL A 163 22.62 -22.19 -5.23
CA VAL A 163 21.24 -22.11 -4.68
C VAL A 163 20.66 -23.50 -4.41
N SER A 164 20.92 -24.47 -5.29
CA SER A 164 20.44 -25.87 -5.12
C SER A 164 20.96 -26.57 -3.86
N LYS A 165 21.99 -26.04 -3.20
CA LYS A 165 22.56 -26.54 -1.95
C LYS A 165 22.26 -25.65 -0.74
N ALA A 166 21.47 -24.62 -0.91
CA ALA A 166 21.17 -23.67 0.17
C ALA A 166 20.10 -24.16 1.17
N ALA A 167 19.57 -25.39 0.99
CA ALA A 167 18.55 -25.99 1.87
C ALA A 167 17.36 -25.04 2.16
N LEU A 168 16.86 -24.35 1.12
CA LEU A 168 15.76 -23.40 1.26
C LEU A 168 14.49 -24.10 1.76
N PRO A 169 13.66 -23.40 2.57
CA PRO A 169 12.36 -23.91 3.00
C PRO A 169 11.46 -24.29 1.81
N PRO A 170 10.55 -25.27 1.95
CA PRO A 170 9.78 -25.84 0.84
C PRO A 170 8.91 -24.84 0.06
N LYS A 171 8.41 -23.79 0.74
CA LYS A 171 7.54 -22.75 0.14
C LYS A 171 8.29 -21.45 -0.14
N THR A 172 9.60 -21.54 -0.38
CA THR A 172 10.48 -20.40 -0.64
C THR A 172 11.00 -20.42 -2.05
N VAL A 173 10.95 -19.26 -2.71
CA VAL A 173 11.52 -19.04 -4.04
C VAL A 173 12.40 -17.82 -4.01
N LEU A 174 13.66 -17.94 -4.45
CA LEU A 174 14.51 -16.79 -4.68
C LEU A 174 14.10 -16.11 -5.98
N VAL A 175 13.78 -14.81 -5.91
CA VAL A 175 13.25 -14.01 -7.01
C VAL A 175 14.34 -13.23 -7.72
N ALA A 176 15.26 -12.65 -6.94
CA ALA A 176 16.37 -11.88 -7.45
C ALA A 176 17.60 -12.00 -6.50
N LEU A 177 18.76 -11.74 -7.04
CA LEU A 177 20.02 -11.62 -6.33
C LEU A 177 20.70 -10.34 -6.76
N LEU A 178 21.02 -9.46 -5.82
CA LEU A 178 21.73 -8.22 -6.05
C LEU A 178 23.18 -8.40 -5.61
N ARG A 179 24.11 -8.06 -6.50
CA ARG A 179 25.55 -8.11 -6.26
C ARG A 179 26.20 -6.92 -6.94
N GLU A 180 26.91 -6.08 -6.18
CA GLU A 180 27.66 -4.92 -6.74
C GLU A 180 26.80 -4.07 -7.70
N ASP A 181 25.56 -3.75 -7.34
CA ASP A 181 24.59 -2.99 -8.14
C ASP A 181 24.03 -3.71 -9.40
N GLU A 182 24.40 -4.98 -9.64
CA GLU A 182 23.81 -5.80 -10.69
C GLU A 182 22.73 -6.73 -10.14
N VAL A 183 21.64 -6.89 -10.92
CA VAL A 183 20.52 -7.78 -10.57
C VAL A 183 20.59 -9.05 -11.40
N PHE A 184 20.59 -10.19 -10.73
CA PHE A 184 20.57 -11.53 -11.34
C PHE A 184 19.25 -12.23 -11.02
N ILE A 185 18.76 -13.03 -11.97
CA ILE A 185 17.68 -13.99 -11.69
C ILE A 185 18.31 -15.31 -11.27
N PRO A 186 18.21 -15.71 -10.00
CA PRO A 186 18.89 -16.89 -9.52
C PRO A 186 18.24 -18.19 -10.03
N HIS A 187 19.06 -19.18 -10.31
CA HIS A 187 18.64 -20.55 -10.63
C HIS A 187 19.50 -21.54 -9.82
N GLY A 188 19.18 -22.83 -9.85
CA GLY A 188 19.81 -23.82 -9.00
C GLY A 188 21.35 -23.87 -9.04
N ALA A 189 21.97 -23.49 -10.16
CA ALA A 189 23.42 -23.42 -10.31
C ALA A 189 24.02 -22.05 -9.95
N THR A 190 23.23 -21.04 -9.68
CA THR A 190 23.71 -19.70 -9.30
C THR A 190 24.40 -19.78 -7.95
N GLU A 191 25.63 -19.30 -7.86
CA GLU A 191 26.39 -19.23 -6.61
C GLU A 191 25.88 -18.09 -5.74
N LEU A 192 25.59 -18.38 -4.48
CA LEU A 192 25.38 -17.43 -3.41
C LEU A 192 26.74 -17.09 -2.78
N ARG A 193 27.03 -15.82 -2.61
CA ARG A 193 28.32 -15.31 -2.10
C ARG A 193 28.10 -14.36 -0.93
N PRO A 194 29.06 -14.23 -0.01
CA PRO A 194 29.05 -13.18 1.00
C PRO A 194 28.86 -11.80 0.37
N GLY A 195 28.04 -10.95 0.99
CA GLY A 195 27.68 -9.63 0.47
C GLY A 195 26.59 -9.61 -0.60
N ASP A 196 26.12 -10.77 -1.07
CA ASP A 196 24.93 -10.82 -1.91
C ASP A 196 23.69 -10.43 -1.12
N ARG A 197 22.78 -9.72 -1.76
CA ARG A 197 21.44 -9.45 -1.25
C ARG A 197 20.43 -10.25 -2.04
N VAL A 198 19.67 -11.07 -1.34
CA VAL A 198 18.72 -12.02 -1.94
C VAL A 198 17.29 -11.56 -1.71
N LEU A 199 16.52 -11.39 -2.78
CA LEU A 199 15.08 -11.18 -2.71
C LEU A 199 14.36 -12.51 -2.85
N ALA A 200 13.53 -12.87 -1.87
CA ALA A 200 12.81 -14.13 -1.83
C ALA A 200 11.33 -13.96 -1.52
N VAL A 201 10.51 -14.84 -2.09
CA VAL A 201 9.11 -15.01 -1.68
C VAL A 201 9.03 -16.25 -0.81
N THR A 202 8.45 -16.12 0.38
CA THR A 202 8.27 -17.21 1.35
C THR A 202 6.96 -17.05 2.11
N THR A 203 6.62 -18.00 3.00
CA THR A 203 5.50 -17.86 3.94
C THR A 203 5.98 -17.28 5.26
N LEU A 204 5.11 -16.58 6.00
CA LEU A 204 5.46 -16.01 7.31
C LEU A 204 6.14 -17.01 8.27
N PRO A 205 5.65 -18.25 8.41
CA PRO A 205 6.30 -19.22 9.30
C PRO A 205 7.69 -19.69 8.85
N GLU A 206 8.03 -19.52 7.56
CA GLU A 206 9.30 -19.99 6.99
C GLU A 206 10.37 -18.89 6.87
N GLU A 207 10.06 -17.65 7.31
CA GLU A 207 11.01 -16.53 7.23
C GLU A 207 12.29 -16.79 8.03
N ASP A 208 12.16 -17.33 9.26
CA ASP A 208 13.32 -17.61 10.12
C ASP A 208 14.16 -18.77 9.58
N GLU A 209 13.52 -19.82 9.06
CA GLU A 209 14.20 -20.93 8.39
C GLU A 209 14.98 -20.46 7.13
N LEU A 210 14.40 -19.48 6.41
CA LEU A 210 15.07 -18.88 5.26
C LEU A 210 16.34 -18.13 5.67
N ARG A 211 16.28 -17.38 6.79
CA ARG A 211 17.47 -16.70 7.35
C ARG A 211 18.58 -17.68 7.66
N GLU A 212 18.25 -18.74 8.39
CA GLU A 212 19.23 -19.79 8.73
C GLU A 212 19.80 -20.44 7.48
N ALA A 213 18.94 -20.77 6.49
CA ALA A 213 19.38 -21.36 5.23
C ALA A 213 20.31 -20.46 4.41
N LEU A 214 20.23 -19.14 4.54
CA LEU A 214 21.10 -18.17 3.87
C LEU A 214 22.32 -17.75 4.72
N GLY A 215 22.44 -18.26 5.95
CA GLY A 215 23.54 -17.97 6.87
C GLY A 215 23.33 -16.69 7.69
N ALA A 216 22.16 -16.07 7.61
CA ALA A 216 21.77 -14.89 8.37
C ALA A 216 21.04 -15.29 9.67
N GLY A 217 21.45 -16.38 10.33
CA GLY A 217 20.86 -16.83 11.60
C GLY A 217 20.99 -15.79 12.69
N SER A 218 19.99 -15.69 13.54
CA SER A 218 19.89 -14.77 14.67
C SER A 218 21.15 -14.76 15.53
N ASP A 219 21.86 -13.63 15.55
CA ASP A 219 22.74 -13.32 16.69
C ASP A 219 21.82 -13.20 17.92
N GLN A 220 22.08 -14.08 18.93
CA GLN A 220 21.45 -14.03 20.24
C GLN A 220 21.85 -12.77 21.00
#